data_3128a8209548af87dc7303de8e8bbebf
#
_entry.id   3128a8209548af87dc7303de8e8bbebf
#
_cell.length_a   1.000
_cell.length_b   1.000
_cell.length_c   1.000
_cell.angle_alpha   90.00
_cell.angle_beta   90.00
_cell.angle_gamma   90.00
#
_symmetry.space_group_name_H-M   'P 1'
#
loop_
_entity.id
_entity.type
_entity.pdbx_description
1 polymer ?
#
loop_
_entity_poly.entity_id
_entity_poly.type
_entity_poly.pdbx_seq_one_letter_code
_entity_poly.pdbx_strand_id
1 'polypeptide(L)'
;MSIKSFASGVRVAGLIAATALAATAAGCAEDQSKGYVLSESALQQVPVGSSQEQVLVVLGTPSTTATLKGDVFYYISQKTHRAVAFMNPTISDQRVLAVYFDQNHKVSRIANYGLKDGRVFDFIGQVTPTAGQETNFIEHMFKGLLSNDD
;
A
#
# COMPACT_ATOMS: atom_id res chain seq x y z
N MET A 1 -66.64 5.07 -30.69
CA MET A 1 -65.64 4.01 -30.72
C MET A 1 -64.34 4.56 -30.18
N SER A 2 -63.84 3.98 -29.11
CA SER A 2 -63.07 4.63 -28.02
C SER A 2 -61.56 4.68 -28.33
N ILE A 3 -60.96 5.86 -28.36
CA ILE A 3 -59.50 6.10 -28.46
C ILE A 3 -58.98 6.50 -27.07
N LYS A 4 -59.08 5.63 -26.08
CA LYS A 4 -58.60 5.92 -24.71
C LYS A 4 -57.58 4.92 -24.15
N SER A 5 -57.09 3.96 -24.97
CA SER A 5 -56.20 2.90 -24.44
C SER A 5 -54.72 3.04 -24.79
N PHE A 6 -54.32 4.03 -25.58
CA PHE A 6 -52.91 4.13 -26.07
C PHE A 6 -51.99 5.00 -25.16
N ALA A 7 -52.55 5.83 -24.31
CA ALA A 7 -51.76 6.76 -23.50
C ALA A 7 -51.16 6.14 -22.21
N SER A 8 -51.65 4.99 -21.76
CA SER A 8 -51.21 4.35 -20.53
C SER A 8 -49.91 3.55 -20.68
N GLY A 9 -49.72 2.93 -21.87
CA GLY A 9 -48.53 2.11 -22.13
C GLY A 9 -47.21 2.90 -22.28
N VAL A 10 -47.29 4.10 -22.85
CA VAL A 10 -46.12 4.95 -23.07
C VAL A 10 -45.54 5.51 -21.75
N ARG A 11 -46.37 5.78 -20.78
CA ARG A 11 -45.95 6.29 -19.47
C ARG A 11 -45.26 5.23 -18.60
N VAL A 12 -45.70 3.99 -18.68
CA VAL A 12 -45.11 2.86 -17.97
C VAL A 12 -43.76 2.47 -18.60
N ALA A 13 -43.64 2.46 -19.92
CA ALA A 13 -42.38 2.19 -20.62
C ALA A 13 -41.32 3.25 -20.33
N GLY A 14 -41.69 4.54 -20.22
CA GLY A 14 -40.78 5.63 -19.87
C GLY A 14 -40.23 5.53 -18.42
N LEU A 15 -41.05 5.09 -17.47
CA LEU A 15 -40.66 4.91 -16.07
C LEU A 15 -39.67 3.73 -15.90
N ILE A 16 -39.86 2.64 -16.62
CA ILE A 16 -38.95 1.46 -16.59
C ILE A 16 -37.63 1.79 -17.23
N ALA A 17 -37.58 2.56 -18.32
CA ALA A 17 -36.35 3.00 -18.95
C ALA A 17 -35.49 3.95 -18.06
N ALA A 18 -36.16 4.84 -17.32
CA ALA A 18 -35.48 5.76 -16.39
C ALA A 18 -34.85 5.04 -15.18
N THR A 19 -35.50 4.00 -14.64
CA THR A 19 -34.94 3.20 -13.53
C THR A 19 -33.78 2.29 -13.95
N ALA A 20 -33.76 1.79 -15.20
CA ALA A 20 -32.67 0.97 -15.71
C ALA A 20 -31.37 1.80 -15.92
N LEU A 21 -31.48 3.09 -16.25
CA LEU A 21 -30.32 3.97 -16.44
C LEU A 21 -29.64 4.39 -15.13
N ALA A 22 -30.38 4.39 -14.02
CA ALA A 22 -29.85 4.75 -12.70
C ALA A 22 -29.02 3.63 -12.03
N ALA A 23 -29.18 2.38 -12.47
CA ALA A 23 -28.49 1.22 -11.89
C ALA A 23 -27.04 1.03 -12.40
N THR A 24 -26.60 1.74 -13.44
CA THR A 24 -25.25 1.59 -14.02
C THR A 24 -24.19 2.51 -13.39
N ALA A 25 -24.56 3.36 -12.43
CA ALA A 25 -23.64 4.27 -11.75
C ALA A 25 -23.01 3.70 -10.46
N ALA A 26 -23.05 2.38 -10.27
CA ALA A 26 -22.29 1.74 -9.19
C ALA A 26 -20.79 1.84 -9.54
N GLY A 27 -20.15 2.94 -9.13
CA GLY A 27 -18.71 3.15 -9.28
C GLY A 27 -17.97 2.03 -8.54
N CYS A 28 -17.12 1.31 -9.26
CA CYS A 28 -16.27 0.27 -8.68
C CYS A 28 -15.32 0.90 -7.69
N ALA A 29 -15.25 0.36 -6.47
CA ALA A 29 -14.15 0.63 -5.55
C ALA A 29 -12.85 0.12 -6.18
N GLU A 30 -11.78 0.91 -6.10
CA GLU A 30 -10.48 0.58 -6.69
C GLU A 30 -9.39 0.59 -5.61
N ASP A 31 -8.66 -0.52 -5.52
CA ASP A 31 -7.48 -0.66 -4.69
C ASP A 31 -6.23 -0.52 -5.57
N GLN A 32 -5.36 0.42 -5.25
CA GLN A 32 -4.09 0.61 -5.93
C GLN A 32 -2.92 0.37 -4.98
N SER A 33 -1.93 -0.39 -5.46
CA SER A 33 -0.64 -0.54 -4.76
C SER A 33 0.41 0.30 -5.45
N LYS A 34 1.12 1.15 -4.70
CA LYS A 34 2.23 1.98 -5.17
C LYS A 34 3.52 1.57 -4.47
N GLY A 35 4.64 1.63 -5.19
CA GLY A 35 5.95 1.27 -4.68
C GLY A 35 6.23 -0.23 -4.71
N TYR A 36 7.06 -0.71 -3.80
CA TYR A 36 7.49 -2.10 -3.73
C TYR A 36 6.37 -3.02 -3.26
N VAL A 37 6.05 -4.05 -4.04
CA VAL A 37 5.08 -5.07 -3.61
C VAL A 37 5.83 -6.18 -2.89
N LEU A 38 5.71 -6.22 -1.56
CA LEU A 38 6.34 -7.24 -0.73
C LEU A 38 5.73 -8.61 -1.03
N SER A 39 6.56 -9.53 -1.52
CA SER A 39 6.20 -10.94 -1.70
C SER A 39 6.83 -11.79 -0.60
N GLU A 40 6.02 -12.55 0.13
CA GLU A 40 6.50 -13.51 1.13
C GLU A 40 7.51 -14.51 0.53
N SER A 41 7.27 -14.94 -0.70
CA SER A 41 8.18 -15.84 -1.41
C SER A 41 9.54 -15.21 -1.74
N ALA A 42 9.57 -13.90 -2.02
CA ALA A 42 10.82 -13.17 -2.22
C ALA A 42 11.59 -13.01 -0.91
N LEU A 43 10.92 -12.73 0.20
CA LEU A 43 11.56 -12.67 1.51
C LEU A 43 12.21 -13.99 1.92
N GLN A 44 11.58 -15.12 1.63
CA GLN A 44 12.13 -16.43 1.92
C GLN A 44 13.43 -16.73 1.14
N GLN A 45 13.66 -16.07 0.01
CA GLN A 45 14.87 -16.20 -0.81
C GLN A 45 16.01 -15.30 -0.33
N VAL A 46 15.76 -14.46 0.66
CA VAL A 46 16.73 -13.53 1.25
C VAL A 46 16.84 -13.78 2.76
N PRO A 47 17.36 -14.95 3.18
CA PRO A 47 17.60 -15.21 4.61
C PRO A 47 18.73 -14.33 5.16
N VAL A 48 18.83 -14.24 6.49
CA VAL A 48 19.98 -13.65 7.18
C VAL A 48 21.26 -14.36 6.69
N GLY A 49 22.28 -13.57 6.37
CA GLY A 49 23.55 -14.03 5.77
C GLY A 49 23.61 -13.94 4.24
N SER A 50 22.50 -13.62 3.55
CA SER A 50 22.50 -13.34 2.11
C SER A 50 23.39 -12.15 1.77
N SER A 51 23.99 -12.16 0.58
CA SER A 51 24.79 -11.01 0.13
C SER A 51 23.91 -9.85 -0.33
N GLN A 52 24.47 -8.65 -0.36
CA GLN A 52 23.79 -7.44 -0.85
C GLN A 52 23.36 -7.58 -2.30
N GLU A 53 24.19 -8.23 -3.13
CA GLU A 53 23.88 -8.51 -4.55
C GLU A 53 22.68 -9.47 -4.67
N GLN A 54 22.61 -10.50 -3.83
CA GLN A 54 21.46 -11.42 -3.81
C GLN A 54 20.18 -10.68 -3.44
N VAL A 55 20.24 -9.76 -2.46
CA VAL A 55 19.12 -8.91 -2.10
C VAL A 55 18.64 -8.08 -3.29
N LEU A 56 19.57 -7.44 -4.02
CA LEU A 56 19.24 -6.65 -5.21
C LEU A 56 18.64 -7.48 -6.35
N VAL A 57 19.12 -8.72 -6.53
CA VAL A 57 18.57 -9.62 -7.56
C VAL A 57 17.17 -10.06 -7.23
N VAL A 58 16.89 -10.39 -5.95
CA VAL A 58 15.60 -10.94 -5.52
C VAL A 58 14.57 -9.85 -5.25
N LEU A 59 14.95 -8.79 -4.52
CA LEU A 59 14.05 -7.71 -4.12
C LEU A 59 14.09 -6.51 -5.08
N GLY A 60 15.07 -6.44 -5.96
CA GLY A 60 15.25 -5.32 -6.88
C GLY A 60 15.88 -4.09 -6.21
N THR A 61 15.76 -2.95 -6.90
CA THR A 61 16.33 -1.68 -6.41
C THR A 61 15.54 -1.16 -5.21
N PRO A 62 16.19 -0.81 -4.09
CA PRO A 62 15.52 -0.23 -2.94
C PRO A 62 14.96 1.16 -3.24
N SER A 63 13.90 1.55 -2.55
CA SER A 63 13.30 2.89 -2.65
C SER A 63 14.25 3.97 -2.12
N THR A 64 15.00 3.66 -1.08
CA THR A 64 16.06 4.50 -0.51
C THR A 64 17.06 3.66 0.28
N THR A 65 18.23 4.23 0.55
CA THR A 65 19.27 3.61 1.35
C THR A 65 19.73 4.54 2.46
N ALA A 66 20.22 3.98 3.56
CA ALA A 66 20.89 4.73 4.62
C ALA A 66 22.09 3.96 5.14
N THR A 67 23.08 4.70 5.70
CA THR A 67 24.22 4.12 6.40
C THR A 67 24.12 4.57 7.86
N LEU A 68 23.77 3.64 8.74
CA LEU A 68 23.67 3.87 10.18
C LEU A 68 24.86 3.21 10.91
N LYS A 69 24.72 1.94 11.29
CA LYS A 69 25.80 1.08 11.80
C LYS A 69 26.26 0.03 10.78
N GLY A 70 25.89 0.22 9.54
CA GLY A 70 26.01 -0.60 8.35
C GLY A 70 25.05 -0.07 7.31
N ASP A 71 25.08 -0.63 6.12
CA ASP A 71 24.15 -0.24 5.06
C ASP A 71 22.74 -0.78 5.35
N VAL A 72 21.74 0.00 4.99
CA VAL A 72 20.35 -0.38 5.13
C VAL A 72 19.61 -0.08 3.83
N PHE A 73 18.92 -1.06 3.28
CA PHE A 73 18.04 -0.91 2.13
C PHE A 73 16.59 -0.82 2.58
N TYR A 74 15.89 0.22 2.15
CA TYR A 74 14.48 0.42 2.44
C TYR A 74 13.63 0.23 1.20
N TYR A 75 12.64 -0.64 1.29
CA TYR A 75 11.63 -0.88 0.27
C TYR A 75 10.30 -0.40 0.80
N ILE A 76 9.75 0.65 0.17
CA ILE A 76 8.53 1.32 0.62
C ILE A 76 7.35 0.83 -0.23
N SER A 77 6.28 0.41 0.42
CA SER A 77 5.02 0.06 -0.20
C SER A 77 3.86 0.83 0.42
N GLN A 78 2.93 1.24 -0.41
CA GLN A 78 1.73 1.97 -0.01
C GLN A 78 0.53 1.40 -0.77
N LYS A 79 -0.53 1.08 -0.03
CA LYS A 79 -1.82 0.71 -0.61
C LYS A 79 -2.80 1.86 -0.41
N THR A 80 -3.48 2.23 -1.47
CA THR A 80 -4.53 3.23 -1.43
C THR A 80 -5.85 2.59 -1.81
N HIS A 81 -6.90 2.98 -1.11
CA HIS A 81 -8.28 2.58 -1.39
C HIS A 81 -9.08 3.79 -1.83
N ARG A 82 -9.81 3.64 -2.94
CA ARG A 82 -10.77 4.63 -3.44
C ARG A 82 -12.16 4.01 -3.38
N ALA A 83 -13.00 4.51 -2.49
CA ALA A 83 -14.35 3.98 -2.30
C ALA A 83 -15.26 4.24 -3.52
N VAL A 84 -15.12 5.41 -4.15
CA VAL A 84 -15.85 5.81 -5.37
C VAL A 84 -14.96 6.67 -6.26
N ALA A 85 -15.19 6.64 -7.58
CA ALA A 85 -14.32 7.25 -8.60
C ALA A 85 -14.08 8.76 -8.44
N PHE A 86 -15.00 9.51 -7.80
CA PHE A 86 -14.90 10.96 -7.61
C PHE A 86 -14.31 11.37 -6.24
N MET A 87 -13.99 10.42 -5.36
CA MET A 87 -13.32 10.69 -4.07
C MET A 87 -11.81 10.53 -4.20
N ASN A 88 -11.07 11.29 -3.38
CA ASN A 88 -9.62 11.10 -3.27
C ASN A 88 -9.33 9.72 -2.67
N PRO A 89 -8.30 9.02 -3.19
CA PRO A 89 -7.88 7.76 -2.59
C PRO A 89 -7.33 8.00 -1.19
N THR A 90 -7.66 7.13 -0.25
CA THR A 90 -7.12 7.14 1.10
C THR A 90 -6.06 6.04 1.26
N ILE A 91 -5.02 6.30 2.04
CA ILE A 91 -3.99 5.30 2.34
C ILE A 91 -4.61 4.26 3.27
N SER A 92 -4.70 3.00 2.80
CA SER A 92 -5.25 1.88 3.57
C SER A 92 -4.19 1.08 4.30
N ASP A 93 -2.97 0.96 3.73
CA ASP A 93 -1.83 0.30 4.36
C ASP A 93 -0.52 0.90 3.84
N GLN A 94 0.46 0.99 4.72
CA GLN A 94 1.80 1.47 4.39
C GLN A 94 2.84 0.64 5.11
N ARG A 95 3.83 0.15 4.37
CA ARG A 95 4.90 -0.71 4.87
C ARG A 95 6.25 -0.24 4.41
N VAL A 96 7.23 -0.41 5.28
CA VAL A 96 8.65 -0.19 5.02
C VAL A 96 9.41 -1.45 5.38
N LEU A 97 9.83 -2.20 4.37
CA LEU A 97 10.76 -3.31 4.57
C LEU A 97 12.17 -2.74 4.66
N ALA A 98 12.84 -2.98 5.77
CA ALA A 98 14.24 -2.62 5.99
C ALA A 98 15.12 -3.86 6.02
N VAL A 99 16.13 -3.89 5.16
CA VAL A 99 17.16 -4.94 5.10
C VAL A 99 18.47 -4.34 5.59
N TYR A 100 18.95 -4.81 6.72
CA TYR A 100 20.17 -4.33 7.39
C TYR A 100 21.33 -5.23 7.01
N PHE A 101 22.46 -4.61 6.67
CA PHE A 101 23.68 -5.30 6.34
C PHE A 101 24.74 -5.12 7.43
N ASP A 102 25.59 -6.12 7.60
CA ASP A 102 26.78 -6.04 8.43
C ASP A 102 27.96 -5.42 7.64
N GLN A 103 29.13 -5.32 8.28
CA GLN A 103 30.34 -4.79 7.68
C GLN A 103 30.88 -5.63 6.50
N ASN A 104 30.41 -6.88 6.35
CA ASN A 104 30.76 -7.77 5.26
C ASN A 104 29.73 -7.75 4.12
N HIS A 105 28.82 -6.75 4.10
CA HIS A 105 27.71 -6.61 3.15
C HIS A 105 26.78 -7.83 3.11
N LYS A 106 26.59 -8.48 4.27
CA LYS A 106 25.64 -9.59 4.43
C LYS A 106 24.46 -9.16 5.27
N VAL A 107 23.28 -9.69 4.93
CA VAL A 107 22.04 -9.42 5.67
C VAL A 107 22.23 -9.86 7.13
N SER A 108 22.16 -8.92 8.04
CA SER A 108 22.23 -9.13 9.49
C SER A 108 20.83 -9.21 10.12
N ARG A 109 19.89 -8.45 9.58
CA ARG A 109 18.49 -8.39 10.07
C ARG A 109 17.56 -7.92 8.96
N ILE A 110 16.32 -8.38 9.01
CA ILE A 110 15.21 -7.86 8.21
C ILE A 110 14.11 -7.43 9.15
N ALA A 111 13.52 -6.26 8.90
CA ALA A 111 12.37 -5.74 9.64
C ALA A 111 11.30 -5.26 8.66
N ASN A 112 10.03 -5.43 9.03
CA ASN A 112 8.91 -4.96 8.24
C ASN A 112 8.09 -3.99 9.08
N TYR A 113 8.38 -2.71 8.92
CA TYR A 113 7.72 -1.65 9.67
C TYR A 113 6.40 -1.26 9.03
N GLY A 114 5.41 -1.02 9.86
CA GLY A 114 4.13 -0.42 9.51
C GLY A 114 3.55 0.33 10.68
N LEU A 115 2.39 0.94 10.50
CA LEU A 115 1.70 1.63 11.57
C LEU A 115 0.67 0.68 12.22
N LYS A 116 0.73 0.58 13.54
CA LYS A 116 -0.25 -0.08 14.39
C LYS A 116 -0.63 0.87 15.51
N ASP A 117 -1.91 1.22 15.58
CA ASP A 117 -2.43 2.22 16.55
C ASP A 117 -1.66 3.55 16.54
N GLY A 118 -1.28 4.02 15.32
CA GLY A 118 -0.53 5.25 15.12
C GLY A 118 0.95 5.21 15.52
N ARG A 119 1.47 4.03 15.85
CA ARG A 119 2.88 3.82 16.23
C ARG A 119 3.57 2.90 15.25
N VAL A 120 4.87 3.12 15.03
CA VAL A 120 5.71 2.21 14.25
C VAL A 120 5.80 0.87 14.96
N PHE A 121 5.51 -0.19 14.23
CA PHE A 121 5.55 -1.57 14.71
C PHE A 121 6.31 -2.44 13.70
N ASP A 122 7.23 -3.29 14.19
CA ASP A 122 7.93 -4.27 13.35
C ASP A 122 7.13 -5.58 13.32
N PHE A 123 6.55 -5.89 12.18
CA PHE A 123 5.70 -7.07 11.98
C PHE A 123 6.47 -8.39 11.88
N ILE A 124 7.78 -8.34 11.57
CA ILE A 124 8.65 -9.53 11.61
C ILE A 124 9.11 -9.79 13.03
N GLY A 125 9.65 -8.78 13.71
CA GLY A 125 10.08 -8.87 15.10
C GLY A 125 8.94 -8.89 16.11
N GLN A 126 7.72 -8.52 15.70
CA GLN A 126 6.53 -8.38 16.55
C GLN A 126 6.74 -7.47 17.77
N VAL A 127 7.52 -6.43 17.58
CA VAL A 127 7.88 -5.48 18.63
C VAL A 127 7.66 -4.04 18.18
N THR A 128 7.39 -3.15 19.15
CA THR A 128 7.48 -1.71 18.92
C THR A 128 8.95 -1.31 19.09
N PRO A 129 9.61 -0.74 18.07
CA PRO A 129 11.00 -0.30 18.22
C PRO A 129 11.15 0.69 19.36
N THR A 130 12.19 0.53 20.17
CA THR A 130 12.55 1.49 21.22
C THR A 130 13.12 2.76 20.59
N ALA A 131 12.80 3.92 21.17
CA ALA A 131 13.24 5.22 20.69
C ALA A 131 14.77 5.26 20.46
N GLY A 132 15.17 5.68 19.25
CA GLY A 132 16.56 5.80 18.84
C GLY A 132 16.63 6.47 17.45
N GLN A 133 17.83 6.70 16.93
CA GLN A 133 18.02 7.35 15.62
C GLN A 133 17.29 6.60 14.49
N GLU A 134 17.29 5.28 14.55
CA GLU A 134 16.61 4.41 13.59
C GLU A 134 15.10 4.60 13.63
N THR A 135 14.50 4.57 14.83
CA THR A 135 13.06 4.76 15.01
C THR A 135 12.61 6.13 14.54
N ASN A 136 13.38 7.17 14.88
CA ASN A 136 13.10 8.53 14.43
C ASN A 136 13.15 8.63 12.89
N PHE A 137 14.12 7.98 12.24
CA PHE A 137 14.21 7.94 10.79
C PHE A 137 12.98 7.27 10.15
N ILE A 138 12.57 6.11 10.68
CA ILE A 138 11.38 5.39 10.22
C ILE A 138 10.11 6.21 10.45
N GLU A 139 9.96 6.85 11.62
CA GLU A 139 8.82 7.74 11.90
C GLU A 139 8.76 8.93 10.96
N HIS A 140 9.90 9.57 10.67
CA HIS A 140 9.97 10.65 9.69
C HIS A 140 9.61 10.19 8.29
N MET A 141 10.03 8.99 7.92
CA MET A 141 9.67 8.40 6.62
C MET A 141 8.15 8.19 6.53
N PHE A 142 7.50 7.64 7.56
CA PHE A 142 6.05 7.50 7.58
C PHE A 142 5.32 8.85 7.54
N LYS A 143 5.78 9.84 8.30
CA LYS A 143 5.20 11.20 8.29
C LYS A 143 5.34 11.87 6.93
N GLY A 144 6.53 11.77 6.30
CA GLY A 144 6.76 12.35 4.98
C GLY A 144 5.90 11.71 3.88
N LEU A 145 5.62 10.41 3.99
CA LEU A 145 4.77 9.70 3.04
C LEU A 145 3.27 10.02 3.24
N LEU A 146 2.86 10.39 4.46
CA LEU A 146 1.48 10.78 4.78
C LEU A 146 1.19 12.25 4.44
N SER A 147 2.21 13.11 4.36
CA SER A 147 2.05 14.55 4.14
C SER A 147 2.06 14.97 2.66
N ASN A 148 2.22 14.06 1.71
CA ASN A 148 2.21 14.36 0.27
C ASN A 148 0.81 14.32 -0.37
N ASP A 149 -0.24 14.48 0.42
CA ASP A 149 -1.65 14.53 -0.04
C ASP A 149 -2.22 15.96 -0.16
N ASP A 150 -1.36 16.99 -0.42
CA ASP A 150 -1.81 18.33 -0.78
C ASP A 150 -1.62 18.60 -2.27
#